data_da3eaa6bc1c2ef84758188779e1a0f8c
#
_entry.id   da3eaa6bc1c2ef84758188779e1a0f8c
#
_cell.length_a   1.000
_cell.length_b   1.000
_cell.length_c   1.000
_cell.angle_alpha   90.00
_cell.angle_beta   90.00
_cell.angle_gamma   90.00
#
_symmetry.space_group_name_H-M   'P 1'
#
loop_
_entity.id
_entity.type
_entity.pdbx_description
1 polymer ?
#
loop_
_entity_poly.entity_id
_entity_poly.type
_entity_poly.pdbx_seq_one_letter_code
_entity_poly.pdbx_strand_id
1 'polypeptide(L)'
;WRIVRNHEINDQIPKSGAAIGTNHHYDEAAGGGATTLVINRKSREIVRDFVSLSGTLNNCAGGETTWGTWLSCEETTLGQTKIKTRSGKEIGGYAKPHGYCFEVAASANNNLPPVPLVAMGRFVHEAVAVCRKTGIVYQTEDNNPAGFYRFIPKRHKRLAEGGTLQVLAVKDKPNFDTRSKQIAGAVFETNWLTIDNPDPIEADTDSSAVFKQGAKNGATIFARLEGCFPATDGRVYFASTSGGDARGGQIWLYQARTRDAGNLTLVYESPDRRVLDMPDNICPHPKSDLIFLCEDSDHLSNDAAAENFVRILTPNGKIADFAKNITPGKERSEFAGAIFSNDGKTLFVNVQAAGVTLAIWGDWKSFRA
;
A
#
# COMPACT_ATOMS: atom_id res chain seq x y z
N TRP A 1 7.11 -21.16 3.71
CA TRP A 1 6.46 -19.88 3.44
C TRP A 1 6.16 -19.75 1.95
N ARG A 2 5.12 -18.96 1.63
CA ARG A 2 4.88 -18.43 0.30
C ARG A 2 4.86 -16.91 0.42
N ILE A 3 5.68 -16.24 -0.36
CA ILE A 3 5.82 -14.79 -0.36
C ILE A 3 5.44 -14.32 -1.76
N VAL A 4 4.49 -13.42 -1.86
CA VAL A 4 4.16 -12.72 -3.11
C VAL A 4 4.95 -11.42 -3.12
N ARG A 5 5.70 -11.20 -4.17
CA ARG A 5 6.50 -10.01 -4.40
C ARG A 5 5.96 -9.27 -5.62
N ASN A 6 5.47 -8.06 -5.39
CA ASN A 6 5.03 -7.17 -6.46
C ASN A 6 6.23 -6.62 -7.23
N HIS A 7 6.01 -6.32 -8.49
CA HIS A 7 6.99 -5.67 -9.36
C HIS A 7 6.42 -4.34 -9.84
N GLU A 8 6.86 -3.27 -9.22
CA GLU A 8 6.46 -1.90 -9.51
C GLU A 8 7.18 -1.39 -10.77
N ILE A 9 6.62 -1.76 -11.91
CA ILE A 9 7.11 -1.36 -13.23
C ILE A 9 6.14 -0.36 -13.81
N ASN A 10 6.52 0.91 -13.75
CA ASN A 10 5.69 2.06 -14.10
C ASN A 10 5.94 2.61 -15.51
N ASP A 11 6.94 2.14 -16.20
CA ASP A 11 7.27 2.53 -17.55
C ASP A 11 7.06 1.41 -18.53
N GLN A 12 6.61 1.84 -19.72
CA GLN A 12 6.54 1.08 -20.96
C GLN A 12 7.29 -0.23 -20.90
N ILE A 13 6.64 -1.27 -21.29
CA ILE A 13 7.09 -2.65 -21.27
C ILE A 13 8.59 -2.72 -21.35
N PRO A 14 9.29 -3.04 -20.29
CA PRO A 14 10.58 -3.65 -20.49
C PRO A 14 10.27 -4.96 -21.19
N LYS A 15 10.78 -5.14 -22.39
CA LYS A 15 10.70 -6.40 -23.13
C LYS A 15 11.22 -7.62 -22.31
N SER A 16 11.60 -7.40 -21.06
CA SER A 16 12.20 -8.34 -20.11
C SER A 16 11.87 -8.01 -18.65
N GLY A 17 10.60 -7.73 -18.29
CA GLY A 17 10.21 -7.56 -16.88
C GLY A 17 10.20 -8.88 -16.12
N ALA A 18 10.59 -8.87 -14.85
CA ALA A 18 10.61 -10.07 -14.00
C ALA A 18 9.22 -10.72 -13.80
N ALA A 19 8.15 -9.93 -13.98
CA ALA A 19 6.78 -10.37 -13.86
C ALA A 19 6.10 -10.68 -15.22
N ILE A 20 6.85 -10.70 -16.32
CA ILE A 20 6.31 -11.12 -17.61
C ILE A 20 6.21 -12.65 -17.62
N GLY A 21 4.98 -13.15 -17.48
CA GLY A 21 4.66 -14.57 -17.62
C GLY A 21 4.58 -14.98 -19.08
N THR A 22 4.49 -16.28 -19.31
CA THR A 22 4.31 -16.86 -20.65
C THR A 22 2.85 -16.96 -21.06
N ASN A 23 1.92 -16.84 -20.09
CA ASN A 23 0.48 -17.01 -20.29
C ASN A 23 -0.29 -16.04 -19.40
N HIS A 24 -1.52 -15.73 -19.78
CA HIS A 24 -2.48 -14.98 -18.93
C HIS A 24 -1.99 -13.60 -18.53
N HIS A 25 -1.80 -12.72 -19.50
CA HIS A 25 -1.58 -11.29 -19.24
C HIS A 25 -2.90 -10.56 -19.07
N TYR A 26 -2.96 -9.59 -18.14
CA TYR A 26 -4.06 -8.64 -18.11
C TYR A 26 -4.01 -7.74 -19.36
N ASP A 27 -2.87 -7.11 -19.57
CA ASP A 27 -2.58 -6.30 -20.75
C ASP A 27 -1.21 -6.72 -21.32
N GLU A 28 -1.15 -6.99 -22.64
CA GLU A 28 0.10 -7.36 -23.33
C GLU A 28 1.13 -6.22 -23.37
N ALA A 29 0.64 -4.98 -23.16
CA ALA A 29 1.46 -3.78 -23.18
C ALA A 29 2.01 -3.39 -21.80
N ALA A 30 1.59 -4.06 -20.72
CA ALA A 30 2.02 -3.75 -19.37
C ALA A 30 3.01 -4.78 -18.82
N GLY A 31 4.11 -4.32 -18.22
CA GLY A 31 5.22 -5.17 -17.76
C GLY A 31 5.21 -5.51 -16.27
N GLY A 32 4.24 -5.00 -15.52
CA GLY A 32 4.09 -5.25 -14.08
C GLY A 32 3.46 -6.60 -13.76
N GLY A 33 3.36 -6.89 -12.49
CA GLY A 33 2.78 -8.11 -11.97
C GLY A 33 3.36 -8.53 -10.63
N ALA A 34 3.30 -9.84 -10.33
CA ALA A 34 3.86 -10.38 -9.11
C ALA A 34 4.55 -11.73 -9.33
N THR A 35 5.57 -11.99 -8.54
CA THR A 35 6.21 -13.31 -8.43
C THR A 35 5.94 -13.93 -7.07
N THR A 36 5.77 -15.25 -7.03
CA THR A 36 5.64 -16.01 -5.79
C THR A 36 6.90 -16.79 -5.51
N LEU A 37 7.47 -16.57 -4.34
CA LEU A 37 8.60 -17.35 -3.81
C LEU A 37 8.06 -18.41 -2.84
N VAL A 38 8.46 -19.66 -3.04
CA VAL A 38 8.20 -20.74 -2.09
C VAL A 38 9.48 -21.04 -1.33
N ILE A 39 9.46 -20.81 -0.03
CA ILE A 39 10.65 -20.90 0.83
C ILE A 39 10.47 -22.02 1.85
N ASN A 40 11.45 -22.91 1.94
CA ASN A 40 11.50 -23.91 3.00
C ASN A 40 11.79 -23.23 4.34
N ARG A 41 10.90 -23.39 5.33
CA ARG A 41 11.05 -22.73 6.66
C ARG A 41 12.26 -23.21 7.45
N LYS A 42 12.69 -24.47 7.25
CA LYS A 42 13.81 -25.06 7.99
C LYS A 42 15.15 -24.71 7.38
N SER A 43 15.32 -24.96 6.07
CA SER A 43 16.57 -24.66 5.36
C SER A 43 16.69 -23.18 4.98
N ARG A 44 15.58 -22.44 4.91
CA ARG A 44 15.48 -21.05 4.45
C ARG A 44 15.85 -20.86 2.98
N GLU A 45 15.85 -21.93 2.21
CA GLU A 45 16.15 -21.92 0.79
C GLU A 45 14.88 -21.67 -0.02
N ILE A 46 15.02 -20.96 -1.12
CA ILE A 46 13.98 -20.86 -2.15
C ILE A 46 13.93 -22.19 -2.89
N VAL A 47 12.84 -22.92 -2.75
CA VAL A 47 12.63 -24.21 -3.42
C VAL A 47 11.92 -24.06 -4.75
N ARG A 48 11.26 -22.91 -4.98
CA ARG A 48 10.59 -22.57 -6.23
C ARG A 48 10.28 -21.07 -6.27
N ASP A 49 10.34 -20.51 -7.47
CA ASP A 49 9.82 -19.20 -7.80
C ASP A 49 9.06 -19.26 -9.13
N PHE A 50 8.08 -18.39 -9.32
CA PHE A 50 7.30 -18.31 -10.55
C PHE A 50 6.52 -17.01 -10.63
N VAL A 51 6.18 -16.58 -11.85
CA VAL A 51 5.26 -15.46 -12.06
C VAL A 51 3.85 -15.90 -11.65
N SER A 52 3.21 -15.12 -10.79
CA SER A 52 1.87 -15.42 -10.25
C SER A 52 0.80 -14.43 -10.69
N LEU A 53 1.21 -13.25 -11.17
CA LEU A 53 0.38 -12.23 -11.80
C LEU A 53 1.20 -11.58 -12.92
N SER A 54 0.59 -11.28 -14.07
CA SER A 54 1.29 -10.69 -15.21
C SER A 54 0.41 -9.76 -16.03
N GLY A 55 1.05 -8.78 -16.68
CA GLY A 55 0.39 -7.82 -17.54
C GLY A 55 -0.40 -6.75 -16.80
N THR A 56 -0.06 -6.51 -15.55
CA THR A 56 -0.53 -5.38 -14.75
C THR A 56 0.49 -4.24 -14.78
N LEU A 57 0.17 -3.10 -14.20
CA LEU A 57 1.00 -1.90 -14.28
C LEU A 57 1.25 -1.32 -12.89
N ASN A 58 2.53 -0.98 -12.62
CA ASN A 58 2.92 -0.31 -11.38
C ASN A 58 2.37 -1.00 -10.12
N ASN A 59 2.61 -2.31 -9.99
CA ASN A 59 2.18 -3.05 -8.81
C ASN A 59 3.05 -2.65 -7.62
N CYS A 60 2.55 -1.72 -6.81
CA CYS A 60 3.26 -1.23 -5.64
C CYS A 60 3.05 -2.17 -4.44
N ALA A 61 2.29 -1.80 -3.46
CA ALA A 61 2.03 -2.65 -2.31
C ALA A 61 0.75 -3.51 -2.48
N GLY A 62 0.07 -3.79 -1.40
CA GLY A 62 -1.12 -4.62 -1.38
C GLY A 62 -1.41 -5.14 0.01
N GLY A 63 -1.98 -6.34 0.12
CA GLY A 63 -2.27 -6.93 1.42
C GLY A 63 -2.71 -8.39 1.38
N GLU A 64 -2.41 -9.10 2.48
CA GLU A 64 -2.83 -10.48 2.67
C GLU A 64 -4.33 -10.55 2.99
N THR A 65 -5.03 -11.44 2.31
CA THR A 65 -6.41 -11.75 2.68
C THR A 65 -6.45 -12.82 3.77
N THR A 66 -7.56 -12.89 4.46
CA THR A 66 -7.76 -13.91 5.51
C THR A 66 -8.14 -15.29 4.96
N TRP A 67 -8.23 -15.44 3.65
CA TRP A 67 -8.59 -16.68 2.96
C TRP A 67 -7.48 -17.22 2.04
N GLY A 68 -6.24 -16.74 2.24
CA GLY A 68 -5.07 -17.32 1.60
C GLY A 68 -4.78 -16.79 0.20
N THR A 69 -5.08 -15.51 -0.05
CA THR A 69 -4.69 -14.81 -1.26
C THR A 69 -3.96 -13.52 -0.90
N TRP A 70 -3.26 -12.93 -1.87
CA TRP A 70 -2.67 -11.62 -1.83
C TRP A 70 -3.43 -10.70 -2.76
N LEU A 71 -3.73 -9.47 -2.34
CA LEU A 71 -4.24 -8.43 -3.20
C LEU A 71 -3.07 -7.56 -3.65
N SER A 72 -2.79 -7.55 -4.94
CA SER A 72 -1.77 -6.71 -5.56
C SER A 72 -2.42 -5.45 -6.11
N CYS A 73 -1.86 -4.29 -5.81
CA CYS A 73 -2.41 -2.98 -6.10
C CYS A 73 -1.68 -2.32 -7.26
N GLU A 74 -2.39 -1.79 -8.24
CA GLU A 74 -1.82 -0.92 -9.28
C GLU A 74 -1.81 0.54 -8.81
N GLU A 75 -0.64 1.10 -8.63
CA GLU A 75 -0.44 2.49 -8.20
C GLU A 75 -0.43 3.45 -9.40
N THR A 76 -1.44 3.36 -10.21
CA THR A 76 -1.63 4.18 -11.41
C THR A 76 -3.08 4.16 -11.83
N THR A 77 -3.48 5.10 -12.68
CA THR A 77 -4.78 5.04 -13.38
C THR A 77 -4.62 5.12 -14.89
N LEU A 78 -3.39 4.98 -15.39
CA LEU A 78 -3.14 5.01 -16.82
C LEU A 78 -3.97 3.93 -17.54
N GLY A 79 -4.37 4.22 -18.77
CA GLY A 79 -5.19 3.32 -19.55
C GLY A 79 -5.03 3.57 -21.04
N GLN A 80 -6.13 3.50 -21.76
CA GLN A 80 -6.14 3.57 -23.22
C GLN A 80 -5.79 4.98 -23.75
N THR A 81 -6.05 6.02 -22.94
CA THR A 81 -5.78 7.39 -23.34
C THR A 81 -4.30 7.72 -23.17
N LYS A 82 -3.69 8.26 -24.22
CA LYS A 82 -2.33 8.82 -24.15
C LYS A 82 -2.38 10.22 -23.57
N ILE A 83 -1.56 10.49 -22.58
CA ILE A 83 -1.42 11.78 -21.93
C ILE A 83 0.04 12.25 -21.97
N LYS A 84 0.26 13.56 -21.86
CA LYS A 84 1.60 14.13 -21.74
C LYS A 84 1.88 14.54 -20.31
N THR A 85 2.99 14.09 -19.78
CA THR A 85 3.51 14.54 -18.48
C THR A 85 3.94 16.03 -18.56
N ARG A 86 4.21 16.63 -17.40
CA ARG A 86 4.76 18.00 -17.34
C ARG A 86 6.08 18.14 -18.09
N SER A 87 6.88 17.07 -18.17
CA SER A 87 8.14 17.04 -18.94
C SER A 87 7.93 16.84 -20.45
N GLY A 88 6.68 16.68 -20.91
CA GLY A 88 6.34 16.43 -22.31
C GLY A 88 6.46 14.96 -22.73
N LYS A 89 6.84 14.04 -21.84
CA LYS A 89 6.87 12.60 -22.12
C LYS A 89 5.43 12.10 -22.33
N GLU A 90 5.19 11.34 -23.38
CA GLU A 90 3.90 10.67 -23.61
C GLU A 90 3.86 9.36 -22.80
N ILE A 91 2.78 9.15 -22.05
CA ILE A 91 2.51 7.97 -21.24
C ILE A 91 1.05 7.50 -21.45
N GLY A 92 0.72 6.27 -21.05
CA GLY A 92 -0.58 5.65 -21.33
C GLY A 92 -0.63 5.01 -22.71
N GLY A 93 -1.82 4.80 -23.23
CA GLY A 93 -2.03 4.11 -24.52
C GLY A 93 -1.96 2.59 -24.40
N TYR A 94 -2.29 2.06 -23.23
CA TYR A 94 -2.45 0.64 -22.95
C TYR A 94 -3.69 0.08 -23.64
N ALA A 95 -3.79 -1.25 -23.80
CA ALA A 95 -4.95 -1.88 -24.42
C ALA A 95 -6.15 -1.92 -23.48
N LYS A 96 -5.90 -1.86 -22.17
CA LYS A 96 -6.92 -1.89 -21.12
C LYS A 96 -6.73 -0.75 -20.11
N PRO A 97 -7.78 -0.38 -19.35
CA PRO A 97 -7.62 0.51 -18.20
C PRO A 97 -6.85 -0.18 -17.08
N HIS A 98 -6.02 0.58 -16.37
CA HIS A 98 -5.30 0.17 -15.18
C HIS A 98 -5.73 1.00 -13.96
N GLY A 99 -5.25 0.65 -12.77
CA GLY A 99 -5.61 1.27 -11.50
C GLY A 99 -6.54 0.42 -10.65
N TYR A 100 -6.35 -0.90 -10.70
CA TYR A 100 -7.17 -1.86 -9.98
C TYR A 100 -6.34 -2.71 -9.02
N CYS A 101 -7.03 -3.38 -8.09
CA CYS A 101 -6.47 -4.48 -7.34
C CYS A 101 -6.70 -5.81 -8.07
N PHE A 102 -5.75 -6.73 -7.90
CA PHE A 102 -5.80 -8.10 -8.44
C PHE A 102 -5.57 -9.12 -7.34
N GLU A 103 -6.35 -10.20 -7.35
CA GLU A 103 -6.24 -11.25 -6.34
C GLU A 103 -5.33 -12.39 -6.82
N VAL A 104 -4.25 -12.64 -6.07
CA VAL A 104 -3.24 -13.67 -6.33
C VAL A 104 -3.40 -14.80 -5.33
N ALA A 105 -3.73 -16.01 -5.79
CA ALA A 105 -3.94 -17.16 -4.92
C ALA A 105 -2.62 -17.74 -4.42
N ALA A 106 -2.42 -17.81 -3.09
CA ALA A 106 -1.23 -18.42 -2.49
C ALA A 106 -1.10 -19.91 -2.79
N SER A 107 -2.21 -20.61 -3.07
CA SER A 107 -2.21 -22.04 -3.45
C SER A 107 -1.81 -22.29 -4.90
N ALA A 108 -1.84 -21.26 -5.77
CA ALA A 108 -1.46 -21.40 -7.17
C ALA A 108 0.02 -21.79 -7.32
N ASN A 109 0.32 -22.46 -8.41
CA ASN A 109 1.67 -22.86 -8.77
C ASN A 109 2.14 -22.25 -10.10
N ASN A 110 1.35 -21.36 -10.67
CA ASN A 110 1.58 -20.59 -11.89
C ASN A 110 0.68 -19.35 -11.86
N ASN A 111 0.83 -18.46 -12.82
CA ASN A 111 -0.11 -17.36 -12.97
C ASN A 111 -1.48 -17.90 -13.46
N LEU A 112 -2.51 -17.35 -12.86
CA LEU A 112 -3.91 -17.55 -13.26
C LEU A 112 -4.36 -16.36 -14.12
N PRO A 113 -5.47 -16.48 -14.87
CA PRO A 113 -6.03 -15.34 -15.60
C PRO A 113 -6.28 -14.16 -14.64
N PRO A 114 -5.66 -12.99 -14.88
CA PRO A 114 -5.85 -11.83 -14.03
C PRO A 114 -7.27 -11.28 -14.14
N VAL A 115 -7.91 -11.03 -13.00
CA VAL A 115 -9.25 -10.46 -12.93
C VAL A 115 -9.17 -9.14 -12.16
N PRO A 116 -9.40 -7.97 -12.81
CA PRO A 116 -9.43 -6.69 -12.13
C PRO A 116 -10.63 -6.61 -11.18
N LEU A 117 -10.40 -6.15 -9.98
CA LEU A 117 -11.44 -5.97 -8.97
C LEU A 117 -12.09 -4.58 -9.10
N VAL A 118 -12.73 -4.34 -10.24
CA VAL A 118 -13.23 -3.03 -10.69
C VAL A 118 -14.09 -2.31 -9.65
N ALA A 119 -14.94 -3.06 -8.93
CA ALA A 119 -15.81 -2.48 -7.91
C ALA A 119 -15.06 -1.97 -6.66
N MET A 120 -13.78 -2.30 -6.52
CA MET A 120 -12.91 -1.76 -5.45
C MET A 120 -12.39 -0.35 -5.75
N GLY A 121 -12.67 0.18 -6.91
CA GLY A 121 -12.31 1.51 -7.37
C GLY A 121 -11.18 1.51 -8.38
N ARG A 122 -11.10 2.59 -9.18
CA ARG A 122 -10.01 2.90 -10.10
C ARG A 122 -9.34 4.19 -9.67
N PHE A 123 -8.30 4.07 -8.86
CA PHE A 123 -7.48 5.17 -8.35
C PHE A 123 -6.03 4.69 -8.17
N VAL A 124 -5.15 5.55 -7.76
CA VAL A 124 -3.73 5.20 -7.52
C VAL A 124 -3.65 4.34 -6.25
N HIS A 125 -3.87 3.03 -6.42
CA HIS A 125 -3.91 2.08 -5.31
C HIS A 125 -2.51 1.81 -4.76
N GLU A 126 -2.35 2.02 -3.46
CA GLU A 126 -1.11 1.69 -2.78
C GLU A 126 -1.23 0.37 -2.04
N ALA A 127 -1.89 0.33 -0.91
CA ALA A 127 -1.99 -0.85 -0.05
C ALA A 127 -3.43 -1.17 0.36
N VAL A 128 -3.61 -2.39 0.86
CA VAL A 128 -4.90 -2.82 1.41
C VAL A 128 -4.76 -3.56 2.73
N ALA A 129 -5.75 -3.41 3.60
CA ALA A 129 -5.88 -4.14 4.85
C ALA A 129 -7.23 -4.85 4.92
N VAL A 130 -7.22 -6.17 5.07
CA VAL A 130 -8.45 -6.98 5.10
C VAL A 130 -8.88 -7.26 6.55
N CYS A 131 -10.04 -6.80 6.94
CA CYS A 131 -10.60 -7.09 8.25
C CYS A 131 -11.00 -8.57 8.38
N ARG A 132 -10.37 -9.28 9.34
CA ARG A 132 -10.63 -10.72 9.56
C ARG A 132 -12.09 -11.07 9.84
N LYS A 133 -12.79 -10.20 10.57
CA LYS A 133 -14.16 -10.46 11.02
C LYS A 133 -15.21 -10.23 9.94
N THR A 134 -15.02 -9.19 9.13
CA THR A 134 -16.05 -8.71 8.20
C THR A 134 -15.72 -8.98 6.74
N GLY A 135 -14.46 -9.20 6.40
CA GLY A 135 -13.97 -9.25 5.02
C GLY A 135 -13.97 -7.89 4.32
N ILE A 136 -14.25 -6.81 5.05
CA ILE A 136 -14.10 -5.45 4.52
C ILE A 136 -12.63 -5.22 4.18
N VAL A 137 -12.38 -4.65 3.00
CA VAL A 137 -11.05 -4.28 2.53
C VAL A 137 -10.89 -2.77 2.66
N TYR A 138 -9.98 -2.33 3.51
CA TYR A 138 -9.56 -0.94 3.61
C TYR A 138 -8.45 -0.68 2.60
N GLN A 139 -8.41 0.51 1.99
CA GLN A 139 -7.53 0.81 0.86
C GLN A 139 -6.97 2.22 0.99
N THR A 140 -5.71 2.37 0.63
CA THR A 140 -5.00 3.65 0.55
C THR A 140 -4.83 4.10 -0.90
N GLU A 141 -4.77 5.42 -1.09
CA GLU A 141 -4.57 6.09 -2.38
C GLU A 141 -3.32 6.97 -2.31
N ASP A 142 -2.29 6.70 -3.11
CA ASP A 142 -1.15 7.61 -3.24
C ASP A 142 -1.47 8.74 -4.21
N ASN A 143 -2.09 9.76 -3.67
CA ASN A 143 -2.38 11.00 -4.38
C ASN A 143 -2.40 12.19 -3.40
N ASN A 144 -2.39 13.40 -3.92
CA ASN A 144 -2.52 14.60 -3.08
C ASN A 144 -3.41 15.64 -3.76
N PRO A 145 -4.68 15.79 -3.32
CA PRO A 145 -5.33 15.15 -2.17
C PRO A 145 -5.64 13.67 -2.38
N ALA A 146 -5.72 12.91 -1.28
CA ALA A 146 -6.01 11.48 -1.25
C ALA A 146 -7.18 11.11 -0.35
N GLY A 147 -7.82 9.99 -0.61
CA GLY A 147 -8.86 9.38 0.21
C GLY A 147 -8.39 8.10 0.91
N PHE A 148 -8.97 7.83 2.10
CA PHE A 148 -8.91 6.51 2.72
C PHE A 148 -10.23 5.79 2.46
N TYR A 149 -10.18 4.63 1.80
CA TYR A 149 -11.37 3.95 1.34
C TYR A 149 -11.64 2.65 2.10
N ARG A 150 -12.88 2.16 1.99
CA ARG A 150 -13.24 0.78 2.30
C ARG A 150 -14.10 0.20 1.19
N PHE A 151 -13.88 -1.08 0.92
CA PHE A 151 -14.74 -1.87 0.06
C PHE A 151 -15.49 -2.91 0.89
N ILE A 152 -16.81 -2.91 0.80
CA ILE A 152 -17.69 -3.89 1.45
C ILE A 152 -18.10 -4.91 0.39
N PRO A 153 -17.54 -6.11 0.40
CA PRO A 153 -17.84 -7.10 -0.63
C PRO A 153 -19.31 -7.56 -0.52
N LYS A 154 -19.96 -7.74 -1.67
CA LYS A 154 -21.33 -8.28 -1.76
C LYS A 154 -21.42 -9.65 -1.11
N ARG A 155 -20.37 -10.47 -1.27
CA ARG A 155 -20.21 -11.77 -0.63
C ARG A 155 -18.80 -11.92 -0.07
N HIS A 156 -18.72 -12.30 1.21
CA HIS A 156 -17.45 -12.52 1.90
C HIS A 156 -16.53 -13.47 1.11
N LYS A 157 -15.24 -13.11 0.99
CA LYS A 157 -14.21 -13.86 0.23
C LYS A 157 -14.46 -13.96 -1.28
N ARG A 158 -15.33 -13.14 -1.84
CA ARG A 158 -15.68 -13.13 -3.25
C ARG A 158 -15.63 -11.71 -3.81
N LEU A 159 -14.44 -11.13 -3.82
CA LEU A 159 -14.25 -9.72 -4.19
C LEU A 159 -14.66 -9.44 -5.64
N ALA A 160 -14.40 -10.37 -6.55
CA ALA A 160 -14.76 -10.26 -7.97
C ALA A 160 -16.29 -10.22 -8.22
N GLU A 161 -17.12 -10.59 -7.24
CA GLU A 161 -18.58 -10.48 -7.37
C GLU A 161 -19.10 -9.07 -7.07
N GLY A 162 -18.16 -8.12 -6.82
CA GLY A 162 -18.49 -6.73 -6.56
C GLY A 162 -18.85 -6.44 -5.11
N GLY A 163 -19.25 -5.19 -4.88
CA GLY A 163 -19.53 -4.68 -3.55
C GLY A 163 -19.79 -3.17 -3.58
N THR A 164 -19.63 -2.52 -2.44
CA THR A 164 -19.80 -1.08 -2.28
C THR A 164 -18.48 -0.44 -1.87
N LEU A 165 -18.03 0.53 -2.66
CA LEU A 165 -16.88 1.37 -2.34
C LEU A 165 -17.34 2.59 -1.56
N GLN A 166 -16.61 2.92 -0.49
CA GLN A 166 -16.87 4.10 0.33
C GLN A 166 -15.56 4.79 0.71
N VAL A 167 -15.62 6.11 0.91
CA VAL A 167 -14.50 6.94 1.38
C VAL A 167 -14.78 7.47 2.78
N LEU A 168 -13.73 7.62 3.59
CA LEU A 168 -13.80 8.10 4.97
C LEU A 168 -14.16 9.59 5.02
N ALA A 169 -15.02 9.96 5.98
CA ALA A 169 -15.29 11.34 6.33
C ALA A 169 -15.23 11.54 7.85
N VAL A 170 -14.58 12.60 8.32
CA VAL A 170 -14.68 13.02 9.73
C VAL A 170 -16.06 13.62 9.96
N LYS A 171 -16.76 13.09 10.97
CA LYS A 171 -18.12 13.48 11.30
C LYS A 171 -18.19 14.98 11.63
N ASP A 172 -19.21 15.66 11.12
CA ASP A 172 -19.50 17.09 11.34
C ASP A 172 -18.36 18.04 10.89
N LYS A 173 -17.39 17.54 10.11
CA LYS A 173 -16.29 18.31 9.54
C LYS A 173 -16.10 17.98 8.06
N PRO A 174 -16.98 18.43 7.16
CA PRO A 174 -16.83 18.15 5.74
C PRO A 174 -15.51 18.67 5.19
N ASN A 175 -14.87 17.84 4.35
CA ASN A 175 -13.54 18.11 3.76
C ASN A 175 -12.46 18.40 4.81
N PHE A 176 -12.52 17.70 5.96
CA PHE A 176 -11.50 17.84 7.00
C PHE A 176 -10.13 17.52 6.45
N ASP A 177 -9.23 18.52 6.51
CA ASP A 177 -7.87 18.40 5.99
C ASP A 177 -6.91 17.95 7.09
N THR A 178 -6.37 16.75 6.92
CA THR A 178 -5.45 16.11 7.88
C THR A 178 -3.98 16.40 7.59
N ARG A 179 -3.68 17.07 6.47
CA ARG A 179 -2.32 17.17 5.93
C ARG A 179 -1.38 18.05 6.76
N SER A 180 -1.92 18.88 7.64
CA SER A 180 -1.12 19.73 8.53
C SER A 180 -1.92 20.15 9.77
N LYS A 181 -1.23 20.73 10.76
CA LYS A 181 -1.83 21.29 12.00
C LYS A 181 -2.60 20.26 12.81
N GLN A 182 -2.15 19.03 12.79
CA GLN A 182 -2.73 17.95 13.59
C GLN A 182 -1.91 17.75 14.87
N ILE A 183 -2.54 17.16 15.86
CA ILE A 183 -1.88 16.87 17.15
C ILE A 183 -1.91 15.35 17.35
N ALA A 184 -0.75 14.74 17.57
CA ALA A 184 -0.65 13.32 17.88
C ALA A 184 -1.52 12.96 19.10
N GLY A 185 -2.24 11.86 19.02
CA GLY A 185 -3.25 11.45 20.00
C GLY A 185 -4.65 12.02 19.73
N ALA A 186 -4.83 12.94 18.79
CA ALA A 186 -6.17 13.43 18.42
C ALA A 186 -7.03 12.30 17.86
N VAL A 187 -8.30 12.25 18.30
CA VAL A 187 -9.28 11.24 17.89
C VAL A 187 -10.48 11.93 17.26
N PHE A 188 -10.86 11.47 16.08
CA PHE A 188 -11.98 12.00 15.31
C PHE A 188 -13.03 10.92 15.10
N GLU A 189 -14.30 11.21 15.41
CA GLU A 189 -15.40 10.37 14.98
C GLU A 189 -15.55 10.42 13.46
N THR A 190 -15.84 9.28 12.86
CA THR A 190 -15.90 9.16 11.40
C THR A 190 -17.15 8.43 10.94
N ASN A 191 -17.55 8.70 9.72
CA ASN A 191 -18.54 7.97 8.93
C ASN A 191 -17.97 7.66 7.55
N TRP A 192 -18.77 7.00 6.70
CA TRP A 192 -18.38 6.57 5.36
C TRP A 192 -19.34 7.11 4.33
N LEU A 193 -18.80 7.64 3.24
CA LEU A 193 -19.54 8.17 2.10
C LEU A 193 -19.44 7.21 0.93
N THR A 194 -20.55 6.87 0.31
CA THR A 194 -20.56 5.97 -0.85
C THR A 194 -19.97 6.66 -2.08
N ILE A 195 -19.17 5.94 -2.83
CA ILE A 195 -18.69 6.31 -4.16
C ILE A 195 -19.67 5.70 -5.19
N ASP A 196 -20.35 6.53 -5.93
CA ASP A 196 -21.41 6.11 -6.86
C ASP A 196 -20.84 5.44 -8.11
N ASN A 197 -19.74 5.97 -8.64
CA ASN A 197 -19.04 5.41 -9.79
C ASN A 197 -17.59 5.05 -9.39
N PRO A 198 -17.31 3.79 -9.02
CA PRO A 198 -15.97 3.37 -8.65
C PRO A 198 -14.98 3.29 -9.82
N ASP A 199 -15.47 3.26 -11.07
CA ASP A 199 -14.65 3.12 -12.28
C ASP A 199 -15.01 4.22 -13.31
N PRO A 200 -14.72 5.49 -13.00
CA PRO A 200 -15.00 6.59 -13.93
C PRO A 200 -14.04 6.55 -15.11
N ILE A 201 -14.56 6.78 -16.31
CA ILE A 201 -13.75 6.82 -17.53
C ILE A 201 -12.69 7.94 -17.49
N GLU A 202 -12.98 9.01 -16.76
CA GLU A 202 -12.09 10.16 -16.56
C GLU A 202 -10.80 9.77 -15.82
N ALA A 203 -10.77 8.64 -15.11
CA ALA A 203 -9.58 8.18 -14.39
C ALA A 203 -8.36 7.98 -15.31
N ASP A 204 -8.55 7.69 -16.60
CA ASP A 204 -7.46 7.64 -17.60
C ASP A 204 -6.62 8.92 -17.66
N THR A 205 -7.23 10.07 -17.38
CA THR A 205 -6.60 11.40 -17.52
C THR A 205 -6.61 12.20 -16.22
N ASP A 206 -7.37 11.75 -15.23
CA ASP A 206 -7.52 12.40 -13.93
C ASP A 206 -7.51 11.34 -12.82
N SER A 207 -6.33 11.05 -12.28
CA SER A 207 -6.14 10.06 -11.22
C SER A 207 -6.95 10.34 -9.94
N SER A 208 -7.45 11.57 -9.78
CA SER A 208 -8.29 11.97 -8.63
C SER A 208 -9.81 11.83 -8.89
N ALA A 209 -10.24 11.26 -10.02
CA ALA A 209 -11.64 11.21 -10.41
C ALA A 209 -12.55 10.50 -9.39
N VAL A 210 -12.07 9.44 -8.75
CA VAL A 210 -12.79 8.74 -7.67
C VAL A 210 -12.84 9.61 -6.40
N PHE A 211 -11.69 10.16 -5.97
CA PHE A 211 -11.62 11.03 -4.79
C PHE A 211 -12.55 12.25 -4.91
N LYS A 212 -12.61 12.88 -6.07
CA LYS A 212 -13.48 14.05 -6.33
C LYS A 212 -14.95 13.79 -6.06
N GLN A 213 -15.44 12.56 -6.25
CA GLN A 213 -16.82 12.19 -5.90
C GLN A 213 -17.02 12.26 -4.38
N GLY A 214 -16.09 11.69 -3.61
CA GLY A 214 -16.13 11.77 -2.16
C GLY A 214 -15.97 13.20 -1.61
N ALA A 215 -15.05 13.97 -2.18
CA ALA A 215 -14.77 15.34 -1.78
C ALA A 215 -16.01 16.26 -1.95
N LYS A 216 -16.83 16.07 -3.01
CA LYS A 216 -18.10 16.78 -3.17
C LYS A 216 -19.06 16.55 -2.00
N ASN A 217 -18.96 15.40 -1.35
CA ASN A 217 -19.81 14.96 -0.24
C ASN A 217 -19.14 15.14 1.13
N GLY A 218 -17.93 15.74 1.19
CA GLY A 218 -17.24 16.05 2.43
C GLY A 218 -16.22 15.02 2.91
N ALA A 219 -15.67 14.21 2.03
CA ALA A 219 -14.61 13.24 2.38
C ALA A 219 -13.40 13.90 3.02
N THR A 220 -12.77 13.21 3.96
CA THR A 220 -11.52 13.62 4.60
C THR A 220 -10.38 13.65 3.60
N ILE A 221 -9.53 14.66 3.71
CA ILE A 221 -8.40 14.90 2.81
C ILE A 221 -7.10 14.44 3.48
N PHE A 222 -6.36 13.58 2.83
CA PHE A 222 -5.02 13.14 3.22
C PHE A 222 -3.98 13.55 2.17
N ALA A 223 -2.70 13.35 2.51
CA ALA A 223 -1.58 13.54 1.60
C ALA A 223 -0.87 12.21 1.38
N ARG A 224 -0.91 11.69 0.15
CA ARG A 224 -0.16 10.52 -0.26
C ARG A 224 -0.29 9.38 0.77
N LEU A 225 -1.40 8.65 0.72
CA LEU A 225 -1.61 7.50 1.60
C LEU A 225 -0.94 6.28 1.00
N GLU A 226 -0.03 5.70 1.77
CA GLU A 226 0.83 4.59 1.38
C GLU A 226 0.43 3.30 2.13
N GLY A 227 1.37 2.69 2.82
CA GLY A 227 1.17 1.43 3.51
C GLY A 227 -0.09 1.36 4.37
N CYS A 228 -0.80 0.24 4.30
CA CYS A 228 -2.01 -0.04 5.05
C CYS A 228 -1.96 -1.47 5.62
N PHE A 229 -2.13 -1.64 6.91
CA PHE A 229 -1.98 -2.94 7.55
C PHE A 229 -3.00 -3.20 8.67
N PRO A 230 -3.62 -4.40 8.73
CA PRO A 230 -4.56 -4.74 9.78
C PRO A 230 -3.80 -5.14 11.06
N ALA A 231 -4.13 -4.52 12.19
CA ALA A 231 -3.73 -5.01 13.50
C ALA A 231 -4.51 -6.28 13.87
N THR A 232 -3.98 -7.05 14.82
CA THR A 232 -4.58 -8.33 15.24
C THR A 232 -5.98 -8.17 15.85
N ASP A 233 -6.30 -7.01 16.40
CA ASP A 233 -7.57 -6.67 17.03
C ASP A 233 -8.63 -6.09 16.07
N GLY A 234 -8.28 -5.97 14.78
CA GLY A 234 -9.18 -5.47 13.72
C GLY A 234 -9.12 -3.95 13.50
N ARG A 235 -8.22 -3.25 14.19
CA ARG A 235 -7.83 -1.89 13.86
C ARG A 235 -7.00 -1.91 12.58
N VAL A 236 -6.88 -0.76 11.92
CA VAL A 236 -6.10 -0.62 10.68
C VAL A 236 -5.15 0.58 10.81
N TYR A 237 -3.87 0.31 10.68
CA TYR A 237 -2.85 1.35 10.56
C TYR A 237 -2.63 1.72 9.10
N PHE A 238 -2.36 2.98 8.84
CA PHE A 238 -1.93 3.45 7.52
C PHE A 238 -1.02 4.66 7.63
N ALA A 239 -0.16 4.82 6.63
CA ALA A 239 0.78 5.93 6.53
C ALA A 239 0.24 7.02 5.59
N SER A 240 0.49 8.29 5.93
CA SER A 240 0.39 9.44 5.04
C SER A 240 1.80 9.98 4.88
N THR A 241 2.47 9.59 3.81
CA THR A 241 3.93 9.71 3.67
C THR A 241 4.43 11.14 3.68
N SER A 242 3.68 12.07 3.09
CA SER A 242 4.02 13.49 3.06
C SER A 242 3.12 14.37 3.94
N GLY A 243 2.35 13.77 4.85
CA GLY A 243 1.54 14.50 5.82
C GLY A 243 2.37 15.08 6.97
N GLY A 244 1.72 15.96 7.74
CA GLY A 244 2.33 16.64 8.89
C GLY A 244 3.00 17.96 8.53
N ASP A 245 3.22 18.79 9.56
CA ASP A 245 3.78 20.14 9.41
C ASP A 245 5.22 20.09 8.85
N ALA A 246 6.00 19.09 9.25
CA ALA A 246 7.35 18.84 8.72
C ALA A 246 7.37 18.12 7.37
N ARG A 247 6.21 17.67 6.87
CA ARG A 247 6.09 16.80 5.68
C ARG A 247 6.95 15.54 5.74
N GLY A 248 7.22 15.07 6.95
CA GLY A 248 8.00 13.86 7.22
C GLY A 248 7.13 12.63 7.43
N GLY A 249 5.82 12.78 7.37
CA GLY A 249 4.85 11.70 7.44
C GLY A 249 4.03 11.63 8.73
N GLN A 250 2.89 10.98 8.60
CA GLN A 250 1.94 10.72 9.68
C GLN A 250 1.55 9.25 9.71
N ILE A 251 1.36 8.69 10.89
CA ILE A 251 0.81 7.35 11.09
C ILE A 251 -0.58 7.48 11.70
N TRP A 252 -1.54 6.97 10.98
CA TRP A 252 -2.96 6.99 11.34
C TRP A 252 -3.45 5.61 11.75
N LEU A 253 -4.45 5.59 12.63
CA LEU A 253 -5.14 4.39 13.08
C LEU A 253 -6.63 4.57 12.89
N TYR A 254 -7.25 3.69 12.11
CA TYR A 254 -8.69 3.57 12.03
C TYR A 254 -9.20 2.41 12.89
N GLN A 255 -10.25 2.67 13.67
CA GLN A 255 -10.95 1.67 14.48
C GLN A 255 -12.46 1.73 14.21
N ALA A 256 -13.00 0.67 13.61
CA ALA A 256 -14.45 0.53 13.45
C ALA A 256 -15.13 0.40 14.82
N ARG A 257 -16.20 1.19 15.04
CA ARG A 257 -17.04 1.16 16.24
C ARG A 257 -18.37 0.48 15.98
N THR A 258 -18.93 0.77 14.81
CA THR A 258 -20.13 0.13 14.28
C THR A 258 -19.90 -0.23 12.81
N ARG A 259 -20.96 -0.71 12.13
CA ARG A 259 -20.90 -0.95 10.69
C ARG A 259 -20.57 0.33 9.90
N ASP A 260 -21.10 1.47 10.32
CA ASP A 260 -21.08 2.69 9.51
C ASP A 260 -20.29 3.84 10.16
N ALA A 261 -19.71 3.61 11.34
CA ALA A 261 -18.96 4.61 12.08
C ALA A 261 -17.70 4.03 12.72
N GLY A 262 -16.71 4.89 12.94
CA GLY A 262 -15.45 4.53 13.57
C GLY A 262 -14.74 5.73 14.17
N ASN A 263 -13.54 5.49 14.67
CA ASN A 263 -12.62 6.51 15.14
C ASN A 263 -11.37 6.51 14.26
N LEU A 264 -10.92 7.69 13.89
CA LEU A 264 -9.63 7.96 13.26
C LEU A 264 -8.73 8.62 14.29
N THR A 265 -7.55 8.05 14.52
CA THR A 265 -6.58 8.58 15.50
C THR A 265 -5.27 8.88 14.80
N LEU A 266 -4.70 10.07 15.02
CA LEU A 266 -3.31 10.35 14.65
C LEU A 266 -2.40 9.73 15.71
N VAL A 267 -1.73 8.64 15.35
CA VAL A 267 -0.85 7.90 16.27
C VAL A 267 0.50 8.60 16.40
N TYR A 268 1.03 9.07 15.29
CA TYR A 268 2.33 9.72 15.22
C TYR A 268 2.37 10.71 14.06
N GLU A 269 3.04 11.84 14.30
CA GLU A 269 3.43 12.80 13.26
C GLU A 269 4.93 13.05 13.38
N SER A 270 5.64 12.99 12.27
CA SER A 270 7.07 13.27 12.25
C SER A 270 7.35 14.74 12.59
N PRO A 271 8.10 15.02 13.66
CA PRO A 271 8.47 16.39 13.99
C PRO A 271 9.59 16.94 13.09
N ASP A 272 10.35 16.04 12.47
CA ASP A 272 11.51 16.37 11.64
C ASP A 272 11.84 15.18 10.73
N ARG A 273 12.16 15.43 9.47
CA ARG A 273 12.50 14.41 8.48
C ARG A 273 13.74 13.57 8.85
N ARG A 274 14.60 14.03 9.75
CA ARG A 274 15.70 13.25 10.30
C ARG A 274 15.27 12.19 11.31
N VAL A 275 14.09 12.33 11.89
CA VAL A 275 13.52 11.38 12.86
C VAL A 275 12.72 10.29 12.16
N LEU A 276 11.84 10.69 11.25
CA LEU A 276 11.07 9.82 10.36
C LEU A 276 10.85 10.58 9.07
N ASP A 277 11.22 9.98 7.95
CA ASP A 277 11.11 10.59 6.65
C ASP A 277 10.31 9.71 5.68
N MET A 278 9.17 10.21 5.29
CA MET A 278 8.31 9.59 4.28
C MET A 278 8.08 8.09 4.53
N PRO A 279 7.43 7.72 5.64
CA PRO A 279 7.04 6.33 5.89
C PRO A 279 6.09 5.86 4.79
N ASP A 280 6.56 4.87 4.06
CA ASP A 280 5.81 4.25 2.99
C ASP A 280 5.13 2.99 3.54
N ASN A 281 5.78 1.83 3.54
CA ASN A 281 5.14 0.63 4.02
C ASN A 281 5.13 0.51 5.55
N ILE A 282 4.09 -0.07 6.09
CA ILE A 282 3.85 -0.23 7.52
C ILE A 282 3.56 -1.69 7.86
N CYS A 283 4.20 -2.20 8.92
CA CYS A 283 3.97 -3.57 9.39
C CYS A 283 3.99 -3.64 10.92
N PRO A 284 2.82 -3.74 11.58
CA PRO A 284 2.76 -4.06 13.00
C PRO A 284 3.32 -5.45 13.28
N HIS A 285 4.14 -5.57 14.33
CA HIS A 285 4.65 -6.88 14.75
C HIS A 285 3.50 -7.73 15.33
N PRO A 286 3.31 -9.00 14.91
CA PRO A 286 2.11 -9.77 15.25
C PRO A 286 2.00 -10.18 16.73
N LYS A 287 3.04 -9.97 17.55
CA LYS A 287 3.08 -10.38 18.98
C LYS A 287 3.62 -9.29 19.91
N SER A 288 3.77 -8.08 19.43
CA SER A 288 4.12 -6.91 20.24
C SER A 288 3.43 -5.68 19.66
N ASP A 289 3.47 -4.57 20.40
CA ASP A 289 2.88 -3.31 19.97
C ASP A 289 3.86 -2.45 19.14
N LEU A 290 4.95 -3.04 18.62
CA LEU A 290 5.91 -2.38 17.75
C LEU A 290 5.37 -2.29 16.34
N ILE A 291 5.59 -1.17 15.68
CA ILE A 291 5.23 -0.95 14.28
C ILE A 291 6.51 -0.66 13.50
N PHE A 292 6.76 -1.45 12.47
CA PHE A 292 7.88 -1.28 11.55
C PHE A 292 7.45 -0.42 10.38
N LEU A 293 8.26 0.57 10.06
CA LEU A 293 8.03 1.55 9.00
C LEU A 293 9.19 1.49 8.02
N CYS A 294 8.90 1.31 6.75
CA CYS A 294 9.87 1.47 5.67
C CYS A 294 9.88 2.93 5.23
N GLU A 295 11.04 3.55 5.12
CA GLU A 295 11.17 4.88 4.55
C GLU A 295 11.40 4.81 3.03
N ASP A 296 10.68 5.65 2.30
CA ASP A 296 10.98 6.09 0.94
C ASP A 296 11.40 7.56 0.97
N SER A 297 12.55 7.82 1.58
CA SER A 297 13.08 9.17 1.71
C SER A 297 13.35 9.76 0.35
N ASP A 298 12.43 10.62 -0.06
CA ASP A 298 12.32 11.13 -1.41
C ASP A 298 13.51 12.04 -1.79
N HIS A 299 13.76 12.03 -3.08
CA HIS A 299 14.68 12.89 -3.81
C HIS A 299 14.36 14.40 -3.74
N LEU A 300 13.35 14.82 -2.98
CA LEU A 300 12.99 16.23 -2.82
C LEU A 300 13.98 17.02 -1.95
N SER A 301 14.80 16.37 -1.16
CA SER A 301 15.94 17.02 -0.54
C SER A 301 17.12 16.95 -1.51
N ASN A 302 17.62 18.11 -1.97
CA ASN A 302 18.95 18.22 -2.57
C ASN A 302 20.06 17.82 -1.58
N ASP A 303 19.69 17.18 -0.47
CA ASP A 303 20.60 16.71 0.54
C ASP A 303 21.23 15.40 0.05
N ALA A 304 22.53 15.43 -0.21
CA ALA A 304 23.32 14.27 -0.60
C ALA A 304 23.31 13.15 0.48
N ALA A 305 22.69 13.43 1.63
CA ALA A 305 22.59 12.56 2.79
C ALA A 305 21.18 11.92 2.96
N ALA A 306 20.33 11.89 1.93
CA ALA A 306 19.08 11.14 2.02
C ALA A 306 19.39 9.66 2.26
N GLU A 307 19.06 9.17 3.44
CA GLU A 307 19.32 7.83 3.92
C GLU A 307 17.96 7.16 4.17
N ASN A 308 17.79 5.92 3.73
CA ASN A 308 16.57 5.15 3.95
C ASN A 308 16.75 4.14 5.08
N PHE A 309 15.76 4.08 5.94
CA PHE A 309 15.75 3.20 7.11
C PHE A 309 14.48 2.34 7.15
N VAL A 310 14.60 1.21 7.82
CA VAL A 310 13.46 0.63 8.52
C VAL A 310 13.46 1.21 9.92
N ARG A 311 12.37 1.89 10.29
CA ARG A 311 12.17 2.48 11.63
C ARG A 311 11.24 1.61 12.47
N ILE A 312 11.32 1.76 13.78
CA ILE A 312 10.38 1.17 14.72
C ILE A 312 9.64 2.30 15.44
N LEU A 313 8.32 2.35 15.30
CA LEU A 313 7.46 3.16 16.14
C LEU A 313 7.02 2.32 17.36
N THR A 314 7.29 2.83 18.53
CA THR A 314 6.98 2.19 19.80
C THR A 314 5.63 2.65 20.36
N PRO A 315 5.00 1.89 21.29
CA PRO A 315 3.70 2.23 21.85
C PRO A 315 3.65 3.59 22.58
N ASN A 316 4.80 4.05 23.05
CA ASN A 316 4.93 5.36 23.71
C ASN A 316 5.27 6.51 22.75
N GLY A 317 5.13 6.27 21.43
CA GLY A 317 5.30 7.28 20.40
C GLY A 317 6.74 7.67 20.09
N LYS A 318 7.71 6.81 20.38
CA LYS A 318 9.11 7.03 20.01
C LYS A 318 9.46 6.31 18.72
N ILE A 319 10.30 6.94 17.90
CA ILE A 319 10.93 6.32 16.73
C ILE A 319 12.33 5.85 17.11
N ALA A 320 12.68 4.65 16.64
CA ALA A 320 14.02 4.08 16.76
C ALA A 320 14.48 3.53 15.41
N ASP A 321 15.78 3.62 15.15
CA ASP A 321 16.40 3.04 13.95
C ASP A 321 16.50 1.52 14.13
N PHE A 322 15.99 0.78 13.16
CA PHE A 322 16.14 -0.67 13.12
C PHE A 322 17.18 -1.12 12.10
N ALA A 323 17.09 -0.64 10.88
CA ALA A 323 18.02 -0.95 9.82
C ALA A 323 18.22 0.25 8.91
N LYS A 324 19.46 0.43 8.43
CA LYS A 324 19.82 1.44 7.44
C LYS A 324 20.22 0.76 6.14
N ASN A 325 19.80 1.31 5.01
CA ASN A 325 20.25 0.85 3.71
C ASN A 325 21.70 1.32 3.46
N ILE A 326 22.61 0.35 3.36
CA ILE A 326 24.03 0.55 3.01
C ILE A 326 24.42 -0.26 1.77
N THR A 327 23.46 -0.60 0.93
CA THR A 327 23.70 -1.36 -0.31
C THR A 327 24.56 -0.55 -1.28
N PRO A 328 25.77 -0.99 -1.66
CA PRO A 328 26.70 -0.21 -2.45
C PRO A 328 26.08 0.27 -3.79
N GLY A 329 26.08 1.58 -4.01
CA GLY A 329 25.52 2.25 -5.19
C GLY A 329 23.99 2.26 -5.24
N LYS A 330 23.31 1.84 -4.15
CA LYS A 330 21.85 1.82 -3.96
C LYS A 330 21.45 2.33 -2.57
N GLU A 331 22.29 3.10 -1.91
CA GLU A 331 22.10 3.58 -0.53
C GLU A 331 20.83 4.43 -0.40
N ARG A 332 20.42 5.05 -1.51
CA ARG A 332 19.20 5.89 -1.59
C ARG A 332 17.94 5.11 -1.98
N SER A 333 18.06 3.82 -2.22
CA SER A 333 16.89 2.99 -2.50
C SER A 333 16.06 2.82 -1.24
N GLU A 334 14.77 2.92 -1.38
CA GLU A 334 13.81 2.68 -0.32
C GLU A 334 13.86 1.24 0.22
N PHE A 335 13.41 1.09 1.46
CA PHE A 335 12.93 -0.19 1.95
C PHE A 335 11.45 -0.35 1.61
N ALA A 336 11.05 -1.52 1.11
CA ALA A 336 9.68 -1.78 0.70
C ALA A 336 9.15 -3.13 1.18
N GLY A 337 7.84 -3.25 1.36
CA GLY A 337 7.13 -4.50 1.57
C GLY A 337 7.47 -5.24 2.86
N ALA A 338 7.71 -4.52 3.96
CA ALA A 338 7.97 -5.14 5.26
C ALA A 338 6.80 -6.01 5.70
N ILE A 339 7.07 -7.29 6.01
CA ILE A 339 6.07 -8.22 6.53
C ILE A 339 6.67 -9.27 7.46
N PHE A 340 6.03 -9.52 8.58
CA PHE A 340 6.42 -10.60 9.48
C PHE A 340 5.81 -11.94 9.07
N SER A 341 6.60 -13.02 9.27
CA SER A 341 6.03 -14.36 9.30
C SER A 341 4.94 -14.44 10.38
N ASN A 342 3.92 -15.30 10.19
CA ASN A 342 2.78 -15.42 11.11
C ASN A 342 3.17 -15.74 12.56
N ASP A 343 4.34 -16.35 12.77
CA ASP A 343 4.87 -16.62 14.10
C ASP A 343 5.64 -15.43 14.71
N GLY A 344 5.81 -14.34 13.96
CA GLY A 344 6.49 -13.12 14.36
C GLY A 344 8.00 -13.28 14.51
N LYS A 345 8.61 -14.34 13.95
CA LYS A 345 10.03 -14.62 14.16
C LYS A 345 10.92 -14.12 13.03
N THR A 346 10.38 -13.91 11.85
CA THR A 346 11.13 -13.49 10.67
C THR A 346 10.44 -12.28 10.06
N LEU A 347 11.18 -11.19 9.88
CA LEU A 347 10.78 -10.04 9.08
C LEU A 347 11.32 -10.24 7.67
N PHE A 348 10.47 -10.11 6.67
CA PHE A 348 10.88 -9.96 5.28
C PHE A 348 10.76 -8.49 4.89
N VAL A 349 11.73 -7.98 4.16
CA VAL A 349 11.75 -6.60 3.66
C VAL A 349 12.59 -6.53 2.39
N ASN A 350 12.24 -5.64 1.48
CA ASN A 350 12.98 -5.45 0.24
C ASN A 350 13.83 -4.18 0.29
N VAL A 351 14.91 -4.16 -0.49
CA VAL A 351 15.58 -2.96 -0.98
C VAL A 351 15.22 -2.84 -2.46
N GLN A 352 14.34 -1.91 -2.80
CA GLN A 352 13.62 -1.89 -4.08
C GLN A 352 14.56 -1.86 -5.30
N ALA A 353 15.35 -0.81 -5.47
CA ALA A 353 16.22 -0.64 -6.63
C ALA A 353 17.39 -1.65 -6.69
N ALA A 354 17.67 -2.36 -5.59
CA ALA A 354 18.65 -3.46 -5.58
C ALA A 354 17.98 -4.79 -6.00
N GLY A 355 16.64 -4.87 -6.01
CA GLY A 355 15.88 -6.08 -6.32
C GLY A 355 16.11 -7.20 -5.30
N VAL A 356 16.46 -6.86 -4.04
CA VAL A 356 16.82 -7.82 -2.99
C VAL A 356 15.70 -7.92 -1.97
N THR A 357 15.33 -9.16 -1.64
CA THR A 357 14.47 -9.48 -0.49
C THR A 357 15.31 -10.04 0.65
N LEU A 358 15.29 -9.37 1.80
CA LEU A 358 15.98 -9.77 3.01
C LEU A 358 15.03 -10.58 3.90
N ALA A 359 15.55 -11.59 4.59
CA ALA A 359 14.87 -12.28 5.67
C ALA A 359 15.68 -12.06 6.96
N ILE A 360 15.11 -11.35 7.91
CA ILE A 360 15.74 -10.93 9.15
C ILE A 360 15.08 -11.68 10.32
N TRP A 361 15.87 -12.30 11.15
CA TRP A 361 15.40 -12.99 12.35
C TRP A 361 16.32 -12.70 13.53
N GLY A 362 15.74 -12.68 14.72
CA GLY A 362 16.48 -12.36 15.94
C GLY A 362 15.60 -12.40 17.19
N ASP A 363 16.09 -11.84 18.27
CA ASP A 363 15.33 -11.67 19.51
C ASP A 363 14.52 -10.37 19.46
N TRP A 364 13.30 -10.45 18.95
CA TRP A 364 12.37 -9.34 18.88
C TRP A 364 11.90 -8.80 20.25
N LYS A 365 12.19 -9.53 21.35
CA LYS A 365 11.85 -9.10 22.69
C LYS A 365 12.85 -8.09 23.27
N SER A 366 14.03 -8.00 22.69
CA SER A 366 15.06 -7.05 23.11
C SER A 366 14.74 -5.61 22.72
N PHE A 367 13.87 -5.41 21.72
CA PHE A 367 13.33 -4.08 21.33
C PHE A 367 12.22 -3.65 22.30
N ARG A 368 12.53 -3.56 23.58
CA ARG A 368 11.63 -2.94 24.56
C ARG A 368 11.91 -1.45 24.60
N ALA A 369 10.85 -0.66 24.38
CA ALA A 369 10.90 0.78 24.52
C ALA A 369 11.00 1.19 26.00
#